data_a0beacdb351a09438ea68d0af8e912f4
#
_entry.id   a0beacdb351a09438ea68d0af8e912f4
#
_cell.length_a   1.000
_cell.length_b   1.000
_cell.length_c   1.000
_cell.angle_alpha   90.00
_cell.angle_beta   90.00
_cell.angle_gamma   90.00
#
_symmetry.space_group_name_H-M   'P 1'
#
loop_
_entity.id
_entity.type
_entity.pdbx_description
1 polymer ?
#
loop_
_entity_poly.entity_id
_entity_poly.type
_entity_poly.pdbx_seq_one_letter_code
_entity_poly.pdbx_strand_id
1 'polypeptide(L)'
;MTAAIDTLLHIAPYTVRLRSPLVRLWQHVDTFYAETPRQPQGSFVDFDVQILPARGPRRWWHPQARFLLDGEEPFFPLPQAEAGPLFEWGMNWCVAQRALGHLVMHAAVVAKDGAAIMMPGFPGAGKSTLCSSLVLLDGWRLLSDELTLLDPADGQVHAHPRPISLKNASIDVVRGFAGARLGPVYRGTRKGDITHAACPADSVARAAEPARVRWVLFPRFEAGAAPQIEEISRSEAFVLISEQSFNNERMGEAGFQALCGLLSGARCHELVYGSTADALALVRQACEG
;
A
#
# COMPACT_ATOMS: atom_id res chain seq x y z
N MET A 1 16.95 2.20 -30.30
CA MET A 1 17.27 1.84 -28.90
C MET A 1 16.58 2.87 -28.04
N THR A 2 15.46 2.52 -27.42
CA THR A 2 14.81 3.37 -26.41
C THR A 2 15.80 3.55 -25.26
N ALA A 3 16.11 4.80 -24.91
CA ALA A 3 16.99 5.09 -23.77
C ALA A 3 16.46 4.40 -22.53
N ALA A 4 17.33 3.71 -21.81
CA ALA A 4 16.95 3.18 -20.48
C ALA A 4 16.64 4.38 -19.60
N ILE A 5 15.47 4.40 -18.99
CA ILE A 5 15.11 5.47 -18.08
C ILE A 5 15.78 5.18 -16.73
N ASP A 6 16.33 6.23 -16.14
CA ASP A 6 16.97 6.24 -14.83
C ASP A 6 16.42 7.45 -14.07
N THR A 7 15.68 7.22 -13.01
CA THR A 7 15.07 8.29 -12.23
C THR A 7 15.13 7.97 -10.74
N LEU A 8 15.21 9.02 -9.92
CA LEU A 8 15.12 8.94 -8.47
C LEU A 8 13.74 9.40 -8.03
N LEU A 9 12.90 8.47 -7.59
CA LEU A 9 11.57 8.71 -7.05
C LEU A 9 11.64 8.86 -5.54
N HIS A 10 11.14 9.96 -4.99
CA HIS A 10 10.96 10.07 -3.54
C HIS A 10 9.56 9.56 -3.14
N ILE A 11 9.45 8.25 -2.97
CA ILE A 11 8.23 7.59 -2.47
C ILE A 11 8.35 7.55 -0.95
N ALA A 12 7.93 8.63 -0.28
CA ALA A 12 8.14 8.84 1.14
C ALA A 12 7.95 7.58 1.99
N PRO A 13 8.78 7.34 3.01
CA PRO A 13 9.94 8.12 3.37
C PRO A 13 11.22 7.76 2.58
N TYR A 14 11.11 6.90 1.56
CA TYR A 14 12.26 6.31 0.86
C TYR A 14 12.53 6.99 -0.49
N THR A 15 13.80 7.01 -0.88
CA THR A 15 14.25 7.37 -2.22
C THR A 15 14.57 6.10 -3.01
N VAL A 16 13.88 5.92 -4.12
CA VAL A 16 13.98 4.75 -4.99
C VAL A 16 14.64 5.16 -6.31
N ARG A 17 15.77 4.55 -6.63
CA ARG A 17 16.31 4.62 -7.99
C ARG A 17 15.60 3.58 -8.85
N LEU A 18 14.92 4.03 -9.89
CA LEU A 18 14.25 3.13 -10.83
C LEU A 18 14.92 3.20 -12.21
N ARG A 19 15.39 2.04 -12.69
CA ARG A 19 16.01 1.89 -14.00
C ARG A 19 15.30 0.84 -14.83
N SER A 20 14.91 1.19 -16.07
CA SER A 20 14.26 0.23 -16.96
C SER A 20 14.29 0.70 -18.42
N PRO A 21 14.46 -0.23 -19.39
CA PRO A 21 14.23 0.03 -20.81
C PRO A 21 12.77 -0.22 -21.22
N LEU A 22 11.87 -0.63 -20.31
CA LEU A 22 10.52 -1.09 -20.64
C LEU A 22 9.54 0.09 -20.72
N VAL A 23 9.03 0.38 -21.91
CA VAL A 23 8.07 1.47 -22.14
C VAL A 23 6.79 1.31 -21.28
N ARG A 24 6.29 0.09 -21.10
CA ARG A 24 5.08 -0.16 -20.27
C ARG A 24 5.27 0.22 -18.81
N LEU A 25 6.47 0.06 -18.26
CA LEU A 25 6.77 0.52 -16.92
C LEU A 25 6.71 2.05 -16.83
N TRP A 26 7.17 2.74 -17.86
CA TRP A 26 7.11 4.21 -17.86
C TRP A 26 5.69 4.73 -17.95
N GLN A 27 4.86 4.12 -18.77
CA GLN A 27 3.43 4.42 -18.80
C GLN A 27 2.79 4.25 -17.42
N HIS A 28 3.19 3.22 -16.67
CA HIS A 28 2.75 3.02 -15.30
C HIS A 28 3.28 4.12 -14.36
N VAL A 29 4.56 4.43 -14.44
CA VAL A 29 5.19 5.48 -13.62
C VAL A 29 4.59 6.86 -13.94
N ASP A 30 4.39 7.19 -15.19
CA ASP A 30 3.78 8.46 -15.61
C ASP A 30 2.31 8.56 -15.15
N THR A 31 1.60 7.43 -15.13
CA THR A 31 0.20 7.41 -14.69
C THR A 31 0.06 7.58 -13.17
N PHE A 32 0.91 6.91 -12.40
CA PHE A 32 0.71 6.78 -10.96
C PHE A 32 1.67 7.57 -10.08
N TYR A 33 2.83 7.96 -10.63
CA TYR A 33 3.89 8.67 -9.91
C TYR A 33 4.21 10.04 -10.52
N ALA A 34 3.28 10.60 -11.31
CA ALA A 34 3.46 11.94 -11.91
C ALA A 34 3.71 13.00 -10.83
N GLU A 35 2.96 12.96 -9.75
CA GLU A 35 3.05 13.90 -8.63
C GLU A 35 4.16 13.57 -7.62
N THR A 36 4.79 12.39 -7.77
CA THR A 36 5.85 11.96 -6.85
C THR A 36 7.11 12.77 -7.07
N PRO A 37 7.69 13.42 -6.04
CA PRO A 37 8.90 14.21 -6.18
C PRO A 37 10.06 13.41 -6.77
N ARG A 38 10.83 14.06 -7.64
CA ARG A 38 12.07 13.50 -8.17
C ARG A 38 13.25 14.07 -7.40
N GLN A 39 14.18 13.22 -7.00
CA GLN A 39 15.42 13.67 -6.35
C GLN A 39 16.51 13.93 -7.38
N PRO A 40 17.44 14.86 -7.10
CA PRO A 40 18.61 15.08 -7.93
C PRO A 40 19.48 13.83 -8.05
N GLN A 41 20.18 13.66 -9.18
CA GLN A 41 21.18 12.61 -9.32
C GLN A 41 22.28 12.78 -8.27
N GLY A 42 22.67 11.69 -7.62
CA GLY A 42 23.64 11.70 -6.52
C GLY A 42 23.03 11.81 -5.12
N SER A 43 21.69 11.94 -5.00
CA SER A 43 21.01 11.80 -3.71
C SER A 43 21.19 10.39 -3.14
N PHE A 44 21.06 10.25 -1.81
CA PHE A 44 21.03 8.95 -1.16
C PHE A 44 19.87 8.10 -1.71
N VAL A 45 20.12 6.81 -1.90
CA VAL A 45 19.16 5.85 -2.46
C VAL A 45 18.94 4.73 -1.44
N ASP A 46 17.69 4.56 -1.02
CA ASP A 46 17.31 3.45 -0.13
C ASP A 46 17.18 2.14 -0.91
N PHE A 47 16.64 2.19 -2.13
CA PHE A 47 16.41 1.01 -2.97
C PHE A 47 16.84 1.27 -4.41
N ASP A 48 17.83 0.52 -4.92
CA ASP A 48 18.22 0.54 -6.34
C ASP A 48 17.48 -0.57 -7.09
N VAL A 49 16.35 -0.20 -7.71
CA VAL A 49 15.43 -1.11 -8.39
C VAL A 49 15.64 -1.07 -9.89
N GLN A 50 15.74 -2.25 -10.49
CA GLN A 50 15.77 -2.41 -11.94
C GLN A 50 14.65 -3.35 -12.38
N ILE A 51 13.92 -2.96 -13.43
CA ILE A 51 12.97 -3.85 -14.11
C ILE A 51 13.45 -4.05 -15.54
N LEU A 52 13.99 -5.24 -15.79
CA LEU A 52 14.68 -5.56 -17.03
C LEU A 52 13.96 -6.67 -17.80
N PRO A 53 14.03 -6.67 -19.15
CA PRO A 53 13.56 -7.82 -19.93
C PRO A 53 14.34 -9.08 -19.56
N ALA A 54 13.67 -10.23 -19.60
CA ALA A 54 14.32 -11.50 -19.39
C ALA A 54 15.39 -11.77 -20.48
N ARG A 55 16.42 -12.55 -20.11
CA ARG A 55 17.48 -12.96 -21.03
C ARG A 55 17.07 -14.21 -21.82
N GLY A 56 17.75 -14.44 -22.96
CA GLY A 56 17.60 -15.66 -23.75
C GLY A 56 16.41 -15.65 -24.74
N PRO A 57 16.05 -16.81 -25.34
CA PRO A 57 15.07 -16.92 -26.42
C PRO A 57 13.66 -16.49 -26.01
N ARG A 58 13.29 -16.65 -24.73
CA ARG A 58 11.98 -16.28 -24.19
C ARG A 58 11.62 -14.80 -24.39
N ARG A 59 12.62 -13.92 -24.55
CA ARG A 59 12.35 -12.50 -24.82
C ARG A 59 11.55 -12.24 -26.10
N TRP A 60 11.56 -13.18 -27.01
CA TRP A 60 10.91 -13.06 -28.31
C TRP A 60 9.53 -13.74 -28.35
N TRP A 61 9.35 -14.85 -27.64
CA TRP A 61 8.13 -15.65 -27.73
C TRP A 61 7.14 -15.39 -26.57
N HIS A 62 7.63 -15.31 -25.36
CA HIS A 62 6.86 -14.94 -24.18
C HIS A 62 7.65 -13.93 -23.37
N PRO A 63 7.65 -12.64 -23.79
CA PRO A 63 8.50 -11.63 -23.18
C PRO A 63 8.14 -11.50 -21.69
N GLN A 64 9.18 -11.62 -20.86
CA GLN A 64 9.09 -11.55 -19.41
C GLN A 64 9.93 -10.38 -18.90
N ALA A 65 9.55 -9.83 -17.75
CA ALA A 65 10.27 -8.84 -16.99
C ALA A 65 10.82 -9.46 -15.70
N ARG A 66 12.02 -9.04 -15.32
CA ARG A 66 12.72 -9.42 -14.10
C ARG A 66 12.81 -8.21 -13.18
N PHE A 67 12.57 -8.42 -11.90
CA PHE A 67 12.81 -7.43 -10.86
C PHE A 67 14.20 -7.67 -10.24
N LEU A 68 14.99 -6.63 -10.10
CA LEU A 68 16.27 -6.67 -9.40
C LEU A 68 16.28 -5.59 -8.33
N LEU A 69 16.77 -5.94 -7.14
CA LEU A 69 17.12 -5.01 -6.07
C LEU A 69 18.64 -5.12 -5.83
N ASP A 70 19.35 -4.01 -5.95
CA ASP A 70 20.82 -3.96 -5.77
C ASP A 70 21.57 -4.98 -6.66
N GLY A 71 21.00 -5.34 -7.82
CA GLY A 71 21.53 -6.31 -8.77
C GLY A 71 21.12 -7.78 -8.52
N GLU A 72 20.44 -8.08 -7.42
CA GLU A 72 19.94 -9.42 -7.09
C GLU A 72 18.49 -9.61 -7.57
N GLU A 73 18.12 -10.83 -7.98
CA GLU A 73 16.78 -11.21 -8.44
C GLU A 73 16.01 -11.97 -7.35
N PRO A 74 15.19 -11.31 -6.53
CA PRO A 74 14.45 -11.97 -5.46
C PRO A 74 13.22 -12.76 -5.94
N PHE A 75 12.78 -12.56 -7.18
CA PHE A 75 11.55 -13.15 -7.73
C PHE A 75 11.78 -13.87 -9.05
N PHE A 76 10.90 -14.82 -9.35
CA PHE A 76 10.77 -15.34 -10.70
C PHE A 76 10.24 -14.27 -11.66
N PRO A 77 10.70 -14.26 -12.93
CA PRO A 77 10.19 -13.35 -13.93
C PRO A 77 8.67 -13.46 -14.12
N LEU A 78 8.02 -12.32 -14.40
CA LEU A 78 6.60 -12.22 -14.75
C LEU A 78 6.44 -11.81 -16.22
N PRO A 79 5.24 -11.98 -16.82
CA PRO A 79 4.98 -11.45 -18.15
C PRO A 79 5.37 -9.96 -18.24
N GLN A 80 6.04 -9.57 -19.30
CA GLN A 80 6.48 -8.17 -19.50
C GLN A 80 5.31 -7.19 -19.52
N ALA A 81 4.11 -7.67 -19.88
CA ALA A 81 2.89 -6.88 -19.79
C ALA A 81 2.59 -6.45 -18.35
N GLU A 82 3.03 -7.20 -17.36
CA GLU A 82 2.83 -6.97 -15.93
C GLU A 82 4.01 -6.20 -15.27
N ALA A 83 4.82 -5.48 -16.05
CA ALA A 83 5.98 -4.75 -15.50
C ALA A 83 5.58 -3.70 -14.45
N GLY A 84 4.41 -3.04 -14.59
CA GLY A 84 3.86 -2.15 -13.58
C GLY A 84 3.51 -2.87 -12.28
N PRO A 85 2.64 -3.88 -12.29
CA PRO A 85 2.37 -4.73 -11.13
C PRO A 85 3.63 -5.34 -10.49
N LEU A 86 4.59 -5.78 -11.29
CA LEU A 86 5.87 -6.30 -10.79
C LEU A 86 6.64 -5.24 -10.00
N PHE A 87 6.62 -3.99 -10.45
CA PHE A 87 7.21 -2.86 -9.72
C PHE A 87 6.51 -2.66 -8.38
N GLU A 88 5.16 -2.61 -8.35
CA GLU A 88 4.41 -2.41 -7.12
C GLU A 88 4.64 -3.53 -6.09
N TRP A 89 4.60 -4.80 -6.52
CA TRP A 89 4.87 -5.93 -5.63
C TRP A 89 6.32 -5.97 -5.17
N GLY A 90 7.25 -5.64 -6.06
CA GLY A 90 8.66 -5.53 -5.73
C GLY A 90 8.92 -4.44 -4.69
N MET A 91 8.29 -3.29 -4.82
CA MET A 91 8.41 -2.22 -3.83
C MET A 91 7.85 -2.61 -2.47
N ASN A 92 6.70 -3.30 -2.41
CA ASN A 92 6.19 -3.84 -1.15
C ASN A 92 7.19 -4.78 -0.49
N TRP A 93 7.80 -5.65 -1.30
CA TRP A 93 8.82 -6.58 -0.80
C TRP A 93 10.08 -5.83 -0.32
N CYS A 94 10.57 -4.84 -1.06
CA CYS A 94 11.72 -4.02 -0.64
C CYS A 94 11.49 -3.39 0.73
N VAL A 95 10.35 -2.74 0.91
CA VAL A 95 10.01 -2.09 2.19
C VAL A 95 9.85 -3.13 3.28
N ALA A 96 9.09 -4.21 3.07
CA ALA A 96 8.87 -5.25 4.06
C ALA A 96 10.17 -5.93 4.53
N GLN A 97 11.15 -6.13 3.59
CA GLN A 97 12.40 -6.83 3.89
C GLN A 97 13.55 -5.91 4.33
N ARG A 98 13.61 -4.69 3.83
CA ARG A 98 14.77 -3.81 3.96
C ARG A 98 14.50 -2.50 4.68
N ALA A 99 13.22 -2.15 4.99
CA ALA A 99 12.94 -0.95 5.78
C ALA A 99 13.63 -1.03 7.15
N LEU A 100 14.38 -0.01 7.47
CA LEU A 100 15.03 0.18 8.77
C LEU A 100 14.31 1.28 9.52
N GLY A 101 14.22 1.15 10.84
CA GLY A 101 13.65 2.18 11.71
C GLY A 101 12.12 2.15 11.86
N HIS A 102 11.39 1.36 11.08
CA HIS A 102 9.94 1.25 11.19
C HIS A 102 9.50 -0.18 11.47
N LEU A 103 8.48 -0.34 12.30
CA LEU A 103 7.69 -1.56 12.36
C LEU A 103 6.76 -1.57 11.14
N VAL A 104 6.92 -2.57 10.27
CA VAL A 104 6.19 -2.69 9.01
C VAL A 104 5.08 -3.72 9.14
N MET A 105 3.84 -3.29 8.96
CA MET A 105 2.65 -4.13 9.11
C MET A 105 1.81 -4.14 7.83
N HIS A 106 1.17 -5.27 7.52
CA HIS A 106 0.25 -5.37 6.39
C HIS A 106 -1.11 -4.77 6.75
N ALA A 107 -1.22 -3.47 6.60
CA ALA A 107 -2.45 -2.73 6.85
C ALA A 107 -2.56 -1.52 5.91
N ALA A 108 -3.79 -1.14 5.58
CA ALA A 108 -4.05 0.16 4.97
C ALA A 108 -4.17 1.23 6.06
N VAL A 109 -3.72 2.45 5.76
CA VAL A 109 -3.83 3.58 6.69
C VAL A 109 -4.27 4.83 5.95
N VAL A 110 -5.25 5.50 6.53
CA VAL A 110 -5.70 6.82 6.08
C VAL A 110 -5.69 7.79 7.26
N ALA A 111 -5.51 9.08 6.99
CA ALA A 111 -5.44 10.10 8.03
C ALA A 111 -6.30 11.32 7.74
N LYS A 112 -6.82 11.92 8.82
CA LYS A 112 -7.55 13.19 8.79
C LYS A 112 -7.22 13.96 10.06
N ASP A 113 -6.85 15.22 9.91
CA ASP A 113 -6.57 16.14 11.04
C ASP A 113 -5.53 15.57 12.06
N GLY A 114 -4.49 14.88 11.55
CA GLY A 114 -3.43 14.27 12.36
C GLY A 114 -3.82 12.96 13.04
N ALA A 115 -5.06 12.53 12.98
CA ALA A 115 -5.54 11.24 13.45
C ALA A 115 -5.60 10.23 12.30
N ALA A 116 -5.27 8.98 12.57
CA ALA A 116 -5.27 7.91 11.56
C ALA A 116 -6.19 6.75 11.91
N ILE A 117 -6.78 6.17 10.87
CA ILE A 117 -7.42 4.87 10.88
C ILE A 117 -6.43 3.86 10.28
N MET A 118 -6.09 2.83 11.02
CA MET A 118 -5.33 1.68 10.55
C MET A 118 -6.29 0.52 10.31
N MET A 119 -6.19 -0.10 9.13
CA MET A 119 -7.04 -1.19 8.70
C MET A 119 -6.20 -2.45 8.43
N PRO A 120 -5.87 -3.24 9.48
CA PRO A 120 -5.24 -4.54 9.31
C PRO A 120 -6.24 -5.54 8.73
N GLY A 121 -5.75 -6.68 8.28
CA GLY A 121 -6.62 -7.77 7.89
C GLY A 121 -6.10 -8.60 6.74
N PHE A 122 -6.68 -9.78 6.59
CA PHE A 122 -6.30 -10.78 5.60
C PHE A 122 -6.64 -10.35 4.17
N PRO A 123 -5.99 -10.94 3.16
CA PRO A 123 -6.36 -10.74 1.77
C PRO A 123 -7.86 -11.05 1.53
N GLY A 124 -8.56 -10.14 0.86
CA GLY A 124 -9.99 -10.31 0.57
C GLY A 124 -10.96 -9.70 1.60
N ALA A 125 -10.48 -9.20 2.73
CA ALA A 125 -11.31 -8.57 3.76
C ALA A 125 -11.98 -7.24 3.35
N GLY A 126 -11.66 -6.68 2.17
CA GLY A 126 -12.23 -5.43 1.68
C GLY A 126 -11.41 -4.17 1.98
N LYS A 127 -10.20 -4.30 2.56
CA LYS A 127 -9.32 -3.18 2.94
C LYS A 127 -9.13 -2.12 1.84
N SER A 128 -8.64 -2.51 0.67
CA SER A 128 -8.34 -1.56 -0.42
C SER A 128 -9.60 -0.87 -0.95
N THR A 129 -10.75 -1.54 -0.92
CA THR A 129 -12.03 -0.92 -1.29
C THR A 129 -12.45 0.11 -0.24
N LEU A 130 -12.38 -0.24 1.05
CA LEU A 130 -12.68 0.68 2.14
C LEU A 130 -11.70 1.86 2.16
N CYS A 131 -10.40 1.58 2.00
CA CYS A 131 -9.36 2.61 1.87
C CYS A 131 -9.68 3.59 0.72
N SER A 132 -10.01 3.07 -0.47
CA SER A 132 -10.42 3.88 -1.61
C SER A 132 -11.68 4.70 -1.33
N SER A 133 -12.66 4.13 -0.62
CA SER A 133 -13.90 4.84 -0.24
C SER A 133 -13.62 6.01 0.68
N LEU A 134 -12.83 5.81 1.72
CA LEU A 134 -12.45 6.85 2.68
C LEU A 134 -11.69 7.99 2.00
N VAL A 135 -10.76 7.63 1.12
CA VAL A 135 -9.91 8.60 0.42
C VAL A 135 -10.67 9.38 -0.64
N LEU A 136 -11.51 8.73 -1.45
CA LEU A 136 -12.16 9.35 -2.59
C LEU A 136 -13.53 9.95 -2.26
N LEU A 137 -14.25 9.43 -1.26
CA LEU A 137 -15.62 9.82 -0.96
C LEU A 137 -15.78 10.54 0.38
N ASP A 138 -14.85 10.37 1.34
CA ASP A 138 -14.99 10.88 2.71
C ASP A 138 -13.85 11.82 3.14
N GLY A 139 -12.96 12.19 2.22
CA GLY A 139 -11.94 13.24 2.40
C GLY A 139 -10.79 12.85 3.33
N TRP A 140 -10.53 11.56 3.50
CA TRP A 140 -9.34 11.07 4.20
C TRP A 140 -8.12 11.12 3.28
N ARG A 141 -6.95 11.45 3.83
CA ARG A 141 -5.68 11.41 3.14
C ARG A 141 -5.12 9.99 3.17
N LEU A 142 -4.68 9.46 2.04
CA LEU A 142 -4.00 8.17 1.98
C LEU A 142 -2.60 8.28 2.60
N LEU A 143 -2.31 7.46 3.61
CA LEU A 143 -0.94 7.22 4.05
C LEU A 143 -0.35 5.99 3.35
N SER A 144 -1.07 4.88 3.32
CA SER A 144 -0.67 3.67 2.58
C SER A 144 -1.86 2.72 2.40
N ASP A 145 -1.87 1.90 1.34
CA ASP A 145 -2.87 0.85 1.15
C ASP A 145 -2.42 -0.54 1.66
N GLU A 146 -1.12 -0.84 1.59
CA GLU A 146 -0.62 -2.19 1.90
C GLU A 146 0.38 -2.25 3.05
N LEU A 147 1.13 -1.16 3.31
CA LEU A 147 2.23 -1.16 4.28
C LEU A 147 2.11 0.00 5.26
N THR A 148 1.79 -0.31 6.49
CA THR A 148 1.86 0.66 7.59
C THR A 148 3.28 0.74 8.11
N LEU A 149 3.83 1.95 8.16
CA LEU A 149 5.17 2.25 8.68
C LEU A 149 5.05 2.95 10.03
N LEU A 150 5.08 2.19 11.11
CA LEU A 150 5.05 2.74 12.47
C LEU A 150 6.47 3.06 12.93
N ASP A 151 6.73 4.31 13.29
CA ASP A 151 7.99 4.71 13.89
C ASP A 151 7.97 4.40 15.40
N PRO A 152 8.88 3.55 15.90
CA PRO A 152 8.96 3.23 17.33
C PRO A 152 9.37 4.41 18.18
N ALA A 153 10.06 5.42 17.63
CA ALA A 153 10.59 6.54 18.40
C ALA A 153 9.50 7.55 18.81
N ASP A 154 8.50 7.79 17.94
CA ASP A 154 7.45 8.78 18.19
C ASP A 154 6.04 8.17 18.24
N GLY A 155 5.89 6.91 17.88
CA GLY A 155 4.61 6.18 17.85
C GLY A 155 3.64 6.69 16.79
N GLN A 156 4.14 7.32 15.73
CA GLN A 156 3.34 7.79 14.61
C GLN A 156 3.51 6.90 13.37
N VAL A 157 2.54 6.94 12.50
CA VAL A 157 2.60 6.27 11.19
C VAL A 157 3.08 7.26 10.15
N HIS A 158 4.15 6.89 9.46
CA HIS A 158 4.70 7.65 8.36
C HIS A 158 4.00 7.26 7.05
N ALA A 159 3.76 8.24 6.19
CA ALA A 159 3.11 7.99 4.92
C ALA A 159 4.05 7.31 3.93
N HIS A 160 3.48 6.37 3.17
CA HIS A 160 4.09 5.72 2.02
C HIS A 160 3.06 5.68 0.88
N PRO A 161 2.72 6.89 0.33
CA PRO A 161 1.62 7.04 -0.60
C PRO A 161 1.96 6.46 -1.96
N ARG A 162 1.36 5.32 -2.25
CA ARG A 162 1.52 4.58 -3.51
C ARG A 162 0.15 4.28 -4.11
N PRO A 163 0.08 3.84 -5.37
CA PRO A 163 -1.18 3.44 -5.99
C PRO A 163 -1.89 2.35 -5.17
N ILE A 164 -3.21 2.52 -4.98
CA ILE A 164 -4.04 1.53 -4.27
C ILE A 164 -4.23 0.30 -5.16
N SER A 165 -3.93 -0.88 -4.64
CA SER A 165 -4.03 -2.15 -5.37
C SER A 165 -5.46 -2.71 -5.30
N LEU A 166 -6.15 -2.79 -6.45
CA LEU A 166 -7.52 -3.29 -6.57
C LEU A 166 -7.55 -4.64 -7.27
N LYS A 167 -8.42 -5.55 -6.79
CA LYS A 167 -8.49 -6.93 -7.29
C LYS A 167 -9.95 -7.34 -7.53
N ASN A 168 -10.19 -8.03 -8.64
CA ASN A 168 -11.48 -8.64 -8.96
C ASN A 168 -12.65 -7.64 -8.83
N ALA A 169 -13.67 -7.94 -8.05
CA ALA A 169 -14.87 -7.12 -7.90
C ALA A 169 -14.59 -5.70 -7.38
N SER A 170 -13.52 -5.48 -6.60
CA SER A 170 -13.17 -4.14 -6.11
C SER A 170 -12.84 -3.15 -7.22
N ILE A 171 -12.41 -3.65 -8.39
CA ILE A 171 -12.10 -2.84 -9.56
C ILE A 171 -13.34 -2.07 -10.04
N ASP A 172 -14.45 -2.76 -10.18
CA ASP A 172 -15.68 -2.14 -10.69
C ASP A 172 -16.33 -1.23 -9.63
N VAL A 173 -16.26 -1.61 -8.36
CA VAL A 173 -16.73 -0.78 -7.25
C VAL A 173 -15.99 0.56 -7.24
N VAL A 174 -14.65 0.54 -7.20
CA VAL A 174 -13.86 1.79 -7.12
C VAL A 174 -13.92 2.58 -8.42
N ARG A 175 -14.07 1.93 -9.58
CA ARG A 175 -14.30 2.63 -10.85
C ARG A 175 -15.53 3.53 -10.83
N GLY A 176 -16.54 3.16 -10.07
CA GLY A 176 -17.77 3.96 -9.87
C GLY A 176 -17.58 5.16 -8.94
N PHE A 177 -16.46 5.31 -8.23
CA PHE A 177 -16.27 6.43 -7.31
C PHE A 177 -15.87 7.70 -8.05
N ALA A 178 -16.44 8.84 -7.62
CA ALA A 178 -16.06 10.14 -8.14
C ALA A 178 -14.57 10.40 -7.91
N GLY A 179 -13.86 10.86 -8.94
CA GLY A 179 -12.43 11.17 -8.86
C GLY A 179 -11.50 9.95 -8.96
N ALA A 180 -12.03 8.72 -9.08
CA ALA A 180 -11.20 7.52 -9.25
C ALA A 180 -10.43 7.56 -10.59
N ARG A 181 -9.12 7.43 -10.54
CA ARG A 181 -8.24 7.34 -11.71
C ARG A 181 -7.58 5.95 -11.69
N LEU A 182 -8.12 5.04 -12.49
CA LEU A 182 -7.63 3.65 -12.58
C LEU A 182 -6.74 3.48 -13.80
N GLY A 183 -5.70 2.67 -13.63
CA GLY A 183 -4.85 2.22 -14.73
C GLY A 183 -5.45 1.05 -15.52
N PRO A 184 -4.65 0.44 -16.39
CA PRO A 184 -5.07 -0.74 -17.14
C PRO A 184 -5.38 -1.91 -16.21
N VAL A 185 -6.34 -2.74 -16.62
CA VAL A 185 -6.65 -3.99 -15.91
C VAL A 185 -5.76 -5.10 -16.47
N TYR A 186 -5.00 -5.73 -15.58
CA TYR A 186 -4.18 -6.90 -15.86
C TYR A 186 -5.01 -8.15 -15.52
N ARG A 187 -5.39 -8.92 -16.53
CA ARG A 187 -6.28 -10.06 -16.36
C ARG A 187 -5.53 -11.37 -16.15
N GLY A 188 -6.10 -12.25 -15.33
CA GLY A 188 -5.60 -13.60 -15.12
C GLY A 188 -4.21 -13.66 -14.47
N THR A 189 -3.84 -12.67 -13.67
CA THR A 189 -2.60 -12.72 -12.90
C THR A 189 -2.69 -13.78 -11.78
N ARG A 190 -1.59 -14.08 -11.11
CA ARG A 190 -1.59 -14.99 -9.94
C ARG A 190 -2.53 -14.55 -8.82
N LYS A 191 -2.93 -13.26 -8.80
CA LYS A 191 -3.83 -12.68 -7.79
C LYS A 191 -5.23 -12.38 -8.34
N GLY A 192 -5.58 -12.94 -9.50
CA GLY A 192 -6.80 -12.64 -10.25
C GLY A 192 -6.64 -11.42 -11.17
N ASP A 193 -7.73 -10.78 -11.52
CA ASP A 193 -7.71 -9.51 -12.26
C ASP A 193 -7.26 -8.40 -11.31
N ILE A 194 -6.30 -7.59 -11.73
CA ILE A 194 -5.76 -6.49 -10.91
C ILE A 194 -5.71 -5.19 -11.69
N THR A 195 -5.88 -4.09 -10.99
CA THR A 195 -5.52 -2.74 -11.44
C THR A 195 -5.02 -1.93 -10.26
N HIS A 196 -4.56 -0.71 -10.54
CA HIS A 196 -4.21 0.23 -9.50
C HIS A 196 -5.03 1.50 -9.66
N ALA A 197 -5.42 2.10 -8.53
CA ALA A 197 -6.00 3.44 -8.49
C ALA A 197 -4.91 4.43 -8.08
N ALA A 198 -4.84 5.57 -8.77
CA ALA A 198 -3.84 6.59 -8.51
C ALA A 198 -4.04 7.19 -7.10
N CYS A 199 -2.94 7.37 -6.39
CA CYS A 199 -2.92 8.12 -5.14
C CYS A 199 -3.34 9.58 -5.41
N PRO A 200 -4.20 10.19 -4.57
CA PRO A 200 -4.51 11.60 -4.70
C PRO A 200 -3.28 12.49 -4.54
N ALA A 201 -3.21 13.56 -5.31
CA ALA A 201 -2.08 14.50 -5.30
C ALA A 201 -1.85 15.13 -3.90
N ASP A 202 -2.91 15.44 -3.15
CA ASP A 202 -2.83 15.91 -1.76
C ASP A 202 -2.11 14.92 -0.85
N SER A 203 -2.36 13.62 -1.00
CA SER A 203 -1.71 12.57 -0.21
C SER A 203 -0.20 12.50 -0.49
N VAL A 204 0.20 12.73 -1.73
CA VAL A 204 1.62 12.78 -2.14
C VAL A 204 2.27 14.08 -1.64
N ALA A 205 1.61 15.23 -1.82
CA ALA A 205 2.13 16.53 -1.41
C ALA A 205 2.36 16.61 0.11
N ARG A 206 1.50 15.94 0.89
CA ARG A 206 1.55 15.91 2.36
C ARG A 206 2.19 14.65 2.93
N ALA A 207 3.00 13.95 2.15
CA ALA A 207 3.62 12.69 2.57
C ALA A 207 4.63 12.87 3.74
N ALA A 208 5.13 14.07 3.98
CA ALA A 208 5.99 14.37 5.13
C ALA A 208 5.22 14.54 6.47
N GLU A 209 3.87 14.55 6.42
CA GLU A 209 3.05 14.69 7.61
C GLU A 209 2.67 13.30 8.16
N PRO A 210 3.25 12.84 9.27
CA PRO A 210 2.85 11.60 9.92
C PRO A 210 1.49 11.76 10.61
N ALA A 211 0.92 10.66 11.08
CA ALA A 211 -0.31 10.68 11.85
C ALA A 211 -0.30 9.64 12.97
N ARG A 212 -1.06 9.92 14.04
CA ARG A 212 -1.21 9.00 15.16
C ARG A 212 -2.46 8.14 14.97
N VAL A 213 -2.30 6.82 15.07
CA VAL A 213 -3.43 5.90 15.01
C VAL A 213 -4.34 6.12 16.22
N ARG A 214 -5.62 6.38 15.92
CA ARG A 214 -6.69 6.52 16.92
C ARG A 214 -7.71 5.40 16.82
N TRP A 215 -7.81 4.80 15.63
CA TRP A 215 -8.73 3.71 15.38
C TRP A 215 -8.02 2.59 14.62
N VAL A 216 -8.23 1.38 15.11
CA VAL A 216 -7.83 0.14 14.42
C VAL A 216 -9.12 -0.56 14.02
N LEU A 217 -9.37 -0.63 12.72
CA LEU A 217 -10.61 -1.19 12.18
C LEU A 217 -10.28 -2.45 11.37
N PHE A 218 -10.89 -3.56 11.74
CA PHE A 218 -10.76 -4.84 11.03
C PHE A 218 -11.96 -5.01 10.09
N PRO A 219 -11.83 -4.62 8.81
CA PRO A 219 -12.94 -4.70 7.87
C PRO A 219 -13.20 -6.13 7.45
N ARG A 220 -14.48 -6.50 7.32
CA ARG A 220 -14.95 -7.76 6.78
C ARG A 220 -16.13 -7.49 5.84
N PHE A 221 -15.84 -7.52 4.55
CA PHE A 221 -16.88 -7.40 3.52
C PHE A 221 -17.59 -8.74 3.33
N GLU A 222 -18.91 -8.75 3.48
CA GLU A 222 -19.78 -9.89 3.21
C GLU A 222 -20.99 -9.42 2.41
N ALA A 223 -21.14 -9.89 1.17
CA ALA A 223 -22.23 -9.47 0.31
C ALA A 223 -23.60 -9.76 0.96
N GLY A 224 -24.43 -8.72 1.12
CA GLY A 224 -25.76 -8.82 1.72
C GLY A 224 -25.78 -8.90 3.24
N ALA A 225 -24.65 -8.82 3.92
CA ALA A 225 -24.62 -8.73 5.38
C ALA A 225 -25.23 -7.42 5.87
N ALA A 226 -25.93 -7.48 6.99
CA ALA A 226 -26.33 -6.29 7.73
C ALA A 226 -25.07 -5.63 8.36
N PRO A 227 -25.00 -4.28 8.40
CA PRO A 227 -23.86 -3.60 9.00
C PRO A 227 -23.78 -3.87 10.50
N GLN A 228 -22.58 -4.25 10.97
CA GLN A 228 -22.28 -4.52 12.37
C GLN A 228 -20.93 -3.92 12.74
N ILE A 229 -20.83 -3.40 13.95
CA ILE A 229 -19.61 -2.93 14.57
C ILE A 229 -19.49 -3.58 15.95
N GLU A 230 -18.34 -4.17 16.22
CA GLU A 230 -18.04 -4.80 17.49
C GLU A 230 -16.69 -4.32 18.02
N GLU A 231 -16.64 -3.91 19.28
CA GLU A 231 -15.38 -3.55 19.92
C GLU A 231 -14.61 -4.82 20.24
N ILE A 232 -13.34 -4.87 19.87
CA ILE A 232 -12.43 -5.96 20.20
C ILE A 232 -11.38 -5.49 21.22
N SER A 233 -10.91 -6.44 22.02
CA SER A 233 -9.90 -6.14 23.03
C SER A 233 -8.56 -5.75 22.39
N ARG A 234 -7.78 -4.91 23.09
CA ARG A 234 -6.41 -4.55 22.64
C ARG A 234 -5.50 -5.77 22.52
N SER A 235 -5.70 -6.78 23.38
CA SER A 235 -4.93 -8.02 23.33
C SER A 235 -5.24 -8.83 22.08
N GLU A 236 -6.49 -8.91 21.68
CA GLU A 236 -6.90 -9.56 20.42
C GLU A 236 -6.37 -8.79 19.21
N ALA A 237 -6.55 -7.46 19.19
CA ALA A 237 -5.98 -6.60 18.14
C ALA A 237 -4.46 -6.76 18.03
N PHE A 238 -3.75 -6.86 19.17
CA PHE A 238 -2.31 -7.09 19.19
C PHE A 238 -1.92 -8.39 18.49
N VAL A 239 -2.60 -9.49 18.77
CA VAL A 239 -2.33 -10.79 18.13
C VAL A 239 -2.57 -10.69 16.63
N LEU A 240 -3.74 -10.19 16.21
CA LEU A 240 -4.10 -10.07 14.80
C LEU A 240 -3.14 -9.17 14.00
N ILE A 241 -2.66 -8.08 14.59
CA ILE A 241 -1.69 -7.18 13.93
C ILE A 241 -0.30 -7.82 13.89
N SER A 242 0.11 -8.49 14.96
CA SER A 242 1.42 -9.15 15.02
C SER A 242 1.56 -10.22 13.93
N GLU A 243 0.51 -10.97 13.64
CA GLU A 243 0.47 -11.95 12.54
C GLU A 243 0.57 -11.30 11.15
N GLN A 244 0.22 -10.03 11.04
CA GLN A 244 0.32 -9.23 9.81
C GLN A 244 1.61 -8.40 9.74
N SER A 245 2.55 -8.58 10.67
CA SER A 245 3.80 -7.83 10.73
C SER A 245 4.90 -8.52 9.94
N PHE A 246 5.64 -7.76 9.12
CA PHE A 246 6.70 -8.29 8.27
C PHE A 246 8.07 -8.39 8.96
N ASN A 247 8.29 -7.60 9.98
CA ASN A 247 9.61 -7.47 10.61
C ASN A 247 9.57 -7.44 12.14
N ASN A 248 8.49 -7.91 12.74
CA ASN A 248 8.29 -7.92 14.19
C ASN A 248 9.45 -8.62 14.93
N GLU A 249 9.86 -9.79 14.45
CA GLU A 249 11.00 -10.54 15.02
C GLU A 249 12.30 -9.74 14.97
N ARG A 250 12.56 -9.06 13.85
CA ARG A 250 13.76 -8.23 13.66
C ARG A 250 13.74 -6.98 14.55
N MET A 251 12.57 -6.41 14.77
CA MET A 251 12.38 -5.24 15.64
C MET A 251 12.45 -5.60 17.13
N GLY A 252 12.15 -6.86 17.49
CA GLY A 252 12.23 -7.36 18.87
C GLY A 252 11.44 -6.51 19.86
N GLU A 253 12.08 -6.14 20.98
CA GLU A 253 11.45 -5.36 22.04
C GLU A 253 10.92 -4.00 21.54
N ALA A 254 11.67 -3.30 20.69
CA ALA A 254 11.24 -2.00 20.15
C ALA A 254 9.93 -2.11 19.35
N GLY A 255 9.79 -3.15 18.53
CA GLY A 255 8.57 -3.41 17.77
C GLY A 255 7.39 -3.75 18.68
N PHE A 256 7.62 -4.57 19.70
CA PHE A 256 6.61 -4.90 20.71
C PHE A 256 6.12 -3.65 21.44
N GLN A 257 7.02 -2.84 21.96
CA GLN A 257 6.70 -1.60 22.68
C GLN A 257 5.96 -0.60 21.78
N ALA A 258 6.39 -0.45 20.53
CA ALA A 258 5.73 0.43 19.56
C ALA A 258 4.28 0.00 19.30
N LEU A 259 4.03 -1.29 19.09
CA LEU A 259 2.69 -1.80 18.87
C LEU A 259 1.81 -1.67 20.13
N CYS A 260 2.35 -1.96 21.31
CA CYS A 260 1.66 -1.73 22.58
C CYS A 260 1.30 -0.25 22.76
N GLY A 261 2.23 0.65 22.46
CA GLY A 261 2.03 2.10 22.51
C GLY A 261 0.93 2.57 21.57
N LEU A 262 0.93 2.08 20.32
CA LEU A 262 -0.13 2.36 19.35
C LEU A 262 -1.49 1.93 19.88
N LEU A 263 -1.61 0.67 20.34
CA LEU A 263 -2.88 0.10 20.81
C LEU A 263 -3.38 0.74 22.11
N SER A 264 -2.48 1.24 22.96
CA SER A 264 -2.87 1.92 24.20
C SER A 264 -3.65 3.22 23.92
N GLY A 265 -3.36 3.88 22.80
CA GLY A 265 -4.00 5.12 22.37
C GLY A 265 -5.11 4.95 21.32
N ALA A 266 -5.42 3.72 20.92
CA ALA A 266 -6.38 3.43 19.86
C ALA A 266 -7.61 2.69 20.38
N ARG A 267 -8.76 2.87 19.69
CA ARG A 267 -9.95 2.03 19.81
C ARG A 267 -9.92 0.98 18.69
N CYS A 268 -10.32 -0.23 19.00
CA CYS A 268 -10.24 -1.36 18.09
C CYS A 268 -11.63 -1.93 17.83
N HIS A 269 -12.02 -2.06 16.56
CA HIS A 269 -13.32 -2.60 16.19
C HIS A 269 -13.20 -3.56 15.00
N GLU A 270 -14.05 -4.59 14.99
CA GLU A 270 -14.40 -5.34 13.80
C GLU A 270 -15.59 -4.68 13.11
N LEU A 271 -15.55 -4.59 11.78
CA LEU A 271 -16.61 -4.03 10.95
C LEU A 271 -17.08 -5.07 9.95
N VAL A 272 -18.35 -5.48 10.02
CA VAL A 272 -18.99 -6.32 9.00
C VAL A 272 -19.93 -5.46 8.18
N TYR A 273 -19.85 -5.52 6.85
CA TYR A 273 -20.67 -4.70 5.98
C TYR A 273 -20.89 -5.34 4.60
N GLY A 274 -22.06 -5.04 4.00
CA GLY A 274 -22.45 -5.53 2.68
C GLY A 274 -22.35 -4.49 1.56
N SER A 275 -22.13 -3.20 1.89
CA SER A 275 -22.02 -2.13 0.91
C SER A 275 -21.00 -1.05 1.32
N THR A 276 -20.58 -0.24 0.34
CA THR A 276 -19.72 0.93 0.60
C THR A 276 -20.38 1.95 1.53
N ALA A 277 -21.69 2.16 1.39
CA ALA A 277 -22.43 3.11 2.23
C ALA A 277 -22.44 2.65 3.69
N ASP A 278 -22.69 1.36 3.95
CA ASP A 278 -22.63 0.78 5.28
C ASP A 278 -21.24 0.90 5.88
N ALA A 279 -20.20 0.59 5.10
CA ALA A 279 -18.82 0.70 5.54
C ALA A 279 -18.47 2.12 6.00
N LEU A 280 -18.82 3.14 5.24
CA LEU A 280 -18.57 4.55 5.60
C LEU A 280 -19.39 4.96 6.83
N ALA A 281 -20.62 4.49 6.98
CA ALA A 281 -21.44 4.76 8.17
C ALA A 281 -20.83 4.15 9.43
N LEU A 282 -20.38 2.89 9.37
CA LEU A 282 -19.71 2.21 10.49
C LEU A 282 -18.38 2.89 10.86
N VAL A 283 -17.59 3.33 9.88
CA VAL A 283 -16.35 4.07 10.16
C VAL A 283 -16.65 5.38 10.90
N ARG A 284 -17.65 6.15 10.46
CA ARG A 284 -18.06 7.37 11.17
C ARG A 284 -18.49 7.07 12.59
N GLN A 285 -19.33 6.05 12.79
CA GLN A 285 -19.74 5.59 14.12
C GLN A 285 -18.53 5.24 15.00
N ALA A 286 -17.54 4.50 14.48
CA ALA A 286 -16.31 4.16 15.20
C ALA A 286 -15.48 5.38 15.59
N CYS A 287 -15.50 6.43 14.76
CA CYS A 287 -14.72 7.66 14.98
C CYS A 287 -15.39 8.66 15.91
N GLU A 288 -16.72 8.68 15.98
CA GLU A 288 -17.50 9.61 16.82
C GLU A 288 -17.64 9.14 18.28
N GLY A 289 -17.64 7.83 18.52
CA GLY A 289 -17.71 7.23 19.85
C GLY A 289 -16.39 7.32 20.57
#